data_b4225ba66dab61de68ae4c685000e08c
#
_entry.id   b4225ba66dab61de68ae4c685000e08c
#
_cell.length_a   1.000
_cell.length_b   1.000
_cell.length_c   1.000
_cell.angle_alpha   90.00
_cell.angle_beta   90.00
_cell.angle_gamma   90.00
#
_symmetry.space_group_name_H-M   'P 1'
#
loop_
_entity.id
_entity.type
_entity.pdbx_description
1 polymer ?
#
loop_
_entity_poly.entity_id
_entity_poly.type
_entity_poly.pdbx_seq_one_letter_code
_entity_poly.pdbx_strand_id
1 'polypeptide(L)'
;MEELTMKDLVNFCKQYGFIFQGSEIYGGLANTWDFGPVGVELKKNLKNAWMKKFIQEDINNVGLDSAILMNPKTWEASGHLSTFSDPLIDCKECKTRYRADNLINDYTNSNLGDSLTNEERVSYIKENKLPCPKCGKSNFTDIREFNLMFKTFQGVTEDSKSAVYLRPETAQGIFVNFMNVQRSMRLKVPFGIGQVGKSFRNEITPGNFIFRVREFEQMELEFFCKPGTELDWFKYYKDKCKNFLLSLGIKEENLRLRDHDKEELSFYSNATTDTLGNSISY
;
A
#
# COMPACT_ATOMS: atom_id res chain seq x y z
N MET A 1 1.53 -26.37 20.50
CA MET A 1 2.54 -25.63 19.71
C MET A 1 2.55 -24.24 20.25
N GLU A 2 3.68 -23.72 20.72
CA GLU A 2 3.77 -22.33 21.14
C GLU A 2 3.42 -21.43 19.95
N GLU A 3 2.64 -20.40 20.20
CA GLU A 3 2.21 -19.45 19.20
C GLU A 3 3.43 -18.61 18.77
N LEU A 4 3.77 -18.64 17.47
CA LEU A 4 4.91 -17.91 16.91
C LEU A 4 4.65 -16.39 17.05
N THR A 5 5.51 -15.72 17.79
CA THR A 5 5.43 -14.25 17.92
C THR A 5 6.07 -13.54 16.73
N MET A 6 5.73 -12.26 16.51
CA MET A 6 6.39 -11.43 15.49
C MET A 6 7.90 -11.34 15.72
N LYS A 7 8.34 -11.33 16.97
CA LYS A 7 9.78 -11.30 17.33
C LYS A 7 10.49 -12.57 16.88
N ASP A 8 9.85 -13.73 17.03
CA ASP A 8 10.42 -15.02 16.61
C ASP A 8 10.53 -15.09 15.08
N LEU A 9 9.51 -14.60 14.37
CA LEU A 9 9.53 -14.49 12.92
C LEU A 9 10.66 -13.59 12.42
N VAL A 10 10.84 -12.40 13.02
CA VAL A 10 11.93 -11.48 12.66
C VAL A 10 13.29 -12.12 12.89
N ASN A 11 13.50 -12.74 14.05
CA ASN A 11 14.75 -13.41 14.39
C ASN A 11 15.04 -14.56 13.40
N PHE A 12 14.05 -15.38 13.10
CA PHE A 12 14.17 -16.46 12.11
C PHE A 12 14.57 -15.90 10.74
N CYS A 13 13.87 -14.87 10.25
CA CYS A 13 14.14 -14.27 8.95
C CYS A 13 15.57 -13.70 8.85
N LYS A 14 16.06 -13.08 9.92
CA LYS A 14 17.44 -12.57 9.98
C LYS A 14 18.47 -13.71 10.02
N GLN A 15 18.23 -14.69 10.89
CA GLN A 15 19.17 -15.81 11.08
C GLN A 15 19.36 -16.63 9.82
N TYR A 16 18.30 -16.85 9.05
CA TYR A 16 18.32 -17.69 7.85
C TYR A 16 18.49 -16.94 6.54
N GLY A 17 18.82 -15.65 6.60
CA GLY A 17 19.16 -14.86 5.42
C GLY A 17 17.97 -14.54 4.52
N PHE A 18 16.77 -14.44 5.08
CA PHE A 18 15.61 -13.94 4.35
C PHE A 18 15.63 -12.43 4.25
N ILE A 19 15.86 -11.74 5.37
CA ILE A 19 15.75 -10.28 5.47
C ILE A 19 16.79 -9.76 6.45
N PHE A 20 17.43 -8.64 6.10
CA PHE A 20 18.35 -7.89 6.96
C PHE A 20 17.86 -6.46 7.12
N GLN A 21 18.28 -5.80 8.18
CA GLN A 21 18.04 -4.36 8.32
C GLN A 21 18.88 -3.60 7.29
N GLY A 22 18.24 -2.72 6.53
CA GLY A 22 18.95 -1.92 5.52
C GLY A 22 20.02 -1.04 6.15
N SER A 23 21.24 -1.09 5.58
CA SER A 23 22.41 -0.32 6.04
C SER A 23 22.83 -0.60 7.49
N GLU A 24 22.69 -1.83 7.96
CA GLU A 24 22.91 -2.22 9.38
C GLU A 24 24.29 -1.86 9.90
N ILE A 25 25.34 -1.92 9.07
CA ILE A 25 26.72 -1.57 9.44
C ILE A 25 26.88 -0.08 9.85
N TYR A 26 25.94 0.78 9.47
CA TYR A 26 25.90 2.20 9.83
C TYR A 26 24.80 2.51 10.87
N GLY A 27 24.32 1.50 11.58
CA GLY A 27 23.24 1.65 12.58
C GLY A 27 21.83 1.48 12.01
N GLY A 28 21.73 1.16 10.72
CA GLY A 28 20.48 0.93 10.04
C GLY A 28 19.69 2.20 9.68
N LEU A 29 18.75 2.06 8.75
CA LEU A 29 17.72 3.06 8.46
C LEU A 29 16.37 2.50 8.90
N ALA A 30 15.64 3.24 9.70
CA ALA A 30 14.39 2.78 10.28
C ALA A 30 13.39 2.31 9.21
N ASN A 31 12.89 1.08 9.40
CA ASN A 31 11.91 0.43 8.52
C ASN A 31 12.34 0.33 7.04
N THR A 32 13.62 0.15 6.84
CA THR A 32 14.22 -0.21 5.56
C THR A 32 14.83 -1.59 5.68
N TRP A 33 14.53 -2.48 4.76
CA TRP A 33 14.88 -3.88 4.82
C TRP A 33 15.50 -4.33 3.50
N ASP A 34 16.59 -5.09 3.58
CA ASP A 34 17.23 -5.75 2.47
C ASP A 34 16.80 -7.22 2.42
N PHE A 35 16.44 -7.71 1.25
CA PHE A 35 16.17 -9.14 1.07
C PHE A 35 17.50 -9.88 0.91
N GLY A 36 17.78 -10.78 1.84
CA GLY A 36 18.97 -11.62 1.82
C GLY A 36 18.92 -12.73 0.75
N PRO A 37 19.95 -13.58 0.64
CA PRO A 37 20.06 -14.60 -0.41
C PRO A 37 18.86 -15.53 -0.51
N VAL A 38 18.28 -15.95 0.61
CA VAL A 38 17.10 -16.82 0.64
C VAL A 38 15.83 -16.03 0.34
N GLY A 39 15.73 -14.83 0.91
CA GLY A 39 14.57 -13.95 0.72
C GLY A 39 14.42 -13.49 -0.74
N VAL A 40 15.51 -13.19 -1.44
CA VAL A 40 15.44 -12.78 -2.85
C VAL A 40 14.94 -13.91 -3.75
N GLU A 41 15.31 -15.17 -3.50
CA GLU A 41 14.82 -16.30 -4.27
C GLU A 41 13.33 -16.55 -4.01
N LEU A 42 12.88 -16.50 -2.74
CA LEU A 42 11.46 -16.60 -2.40
C LEU A 42 10.64 -15.50 -3.10
N LYS A 43 11.12 -14.26 -3.02
CA LYS A 43 10.48 -13.10 -3.64
C LYS A 43 10.41 -13.22 -5.16
N LYS A 44 11.49 -13.66 -5.80
CA LYS A 44 11.56 -13.90 -7.24
C LYS A 44 10.59 -14.99 -7.68
N ASN A 45 10.53 -16.11 -6.94
CA ASN A 45 9.61 -17.21 -7.23
C ASN A 45 8.16 -16.75 -7.13
N LEU A 46 7.80 -15.96 -6.11
CA LEU A 46 6.46 -15.40 -5.96
C LEU A 46 6.10 -14.48 -7.14
N LYS A 47 6.99 -13.56 -7.52
CA LYS A 47 6.77 -12.67 -8.66
C LYS A 47 6.62 -13.43 -9.97
N ASN A 48 7.44 -14.44 -10.19
CA ASN A 48 7.38 -15.28 -11.38
C ASN A 48 6.07 -16.09 -11.44
N ALA A 49 5.63 -16.64 -10.31
CA ALA A 49 4.36 -17.35 -10.20
C ALA A 49 3.18 -16.44 -10.53
N TRP A 50 3.18 -15.20 -10.00
CA TRP A 50 2.16 -14.21 -10.29
C TRP A 50 2.17 -13.80 -11.78
N MET A 51 3.34 -13.43 -12.33
CA MET A 51 3.47 -13.09 -13.75
C MET A 51 3.00 -14.22 -14.66
N LYS A 52 3.36 -15.45 -14.32
CA LYS A 52 2.90 -16.64 -15.05
C LYS A 52 1.38 -16.74 -15.00
N LYS A 53 0.79 -16.69 -13.78
CA LYS A 53 -0.64 -16.96 -13.58
C LYS A 53 -1.55 -15.86 -14.12
N PHE A 54 -1.19 -14.61 -13.92
CA PHE A 54 -2.06 -13.47 -14.24
C PHE A 54 -1.77 -12.87 -15.62
N ILE A 55 -0.57 -13.04 -16.16
CA ILE A 55 -0.17 -12.44 -17.43
C ILE A 55 0.04 -13.49 -18.52
N GLN A 56 0.93 -14.46 -18.29
CA GLN A 56 1.36 -15.37 -19.37
C GLN A 56 0.33 -16.46 -19.68
N GLU A 57 -0.40 -16.93 -18.69
CA GLU A 57 -1.47 -17.95 -18.87
C GLU A 57 -2.83 -17.34 -19.25
N ASP A 58 -2.97 -16.02 -19.25
CA ASP A 58 -4.23 -15.35 -19.56
C ASP A 58 -4.13 -14.62 -20.91
N ILE A 59 -4.90 -15.07 -21.88
CA ILE A 59 -4.90 -14.53 -23.25
C ILE A 59 -5.33 -13.06 -23.32
N ASN A 60 -6.04 -12.58 -22.31
CA ASN A 60 -6.53 -11.20 -22.25
C ASN A 60 -5.53 -10.25 -21.63
N ASN A 61 -4.46 -10.74 -21.01
CA ASN A 61 -3.59 -9.90 -20.21
C ASN A 61 -2.20 -9.75 -20.85
N VAL A 62 -1.62 -8.55 -20.68
CA VAL A 62 -0.28 -8.24 -21.15
C VAL A 62 0.53 -7.61 -20.04
N GLY A 63 1.87 -7.73 -20.12
CA GLY A 63 2.78 -7.15 -19.14
C GLY A 63 3.23 -5.74 -19.51
N LEU A 64 3.53 -4.94 -18.50
CA LEU A 64 4.12 -3.61 -18.60
C LEU A 64 5.20 -3.45 -17.54
N ASP A 65 6.24 -2.68 -17.83
CA ASP A 65 7.18 -2.15 -16.84
C ASP A 65 7.32 -0.64 -17.07
N SER A 66 6.56 0.13 -16.32
CA SER A 66 6.57 1.60 -16.43
C SER A 66 7.64 2.22 -15.53
N ALA A 67 8.16 3.39 -15.93
CA ALA A 67 9.15 4.12 -15.15
C ALA A 67 8.63 4.51 -13.76
N ILE A 68 9.53 4.50 -12.77
CA ILE A 68 9.25 4.99 -11.41
C ILE A 68 9.02 6.50 -11.42
N LEU A 69 9.87 7.24 -12.15
CA LEU A 69 9.75 8.68 -12.31
C LEU A 69 8.83 8.98 -13.50
N MET A 70 7.76 9.72 -13.23
CA MET A 70 6.77 10.12 -14.21
C MET A 70 6.61 11.64 -14.22
N ASN A 71 6.01 12.18 -15.27
CA ASN A 71 5.66 13.58 -15.31
C ASN A 71 4.80 13.96 -14.08
N PRO A 72 5.12 15.03 -13.35
CA PRO A 72 4.36 15.45 -12.17
C PRO A 72 2.85 15.65 -12.42
N LYS A 73 2.45 15.99 -13.65
CA LYS A 73 1.04 16.07 -14.05
C LYS A 73 0.27 14.75 -13.89
N THR A 74 0.96 13.61 -13.91
CA THR A 74 0.32 12.31 -13.60
C THR A 74 -0.24 12.31 -12.19
N TRP A 75 0.52 12.86 -11.25
CA TRP A 75 0.15 12.89 -9.83
C TRP A 75 -0.84 14.01 -9.50
N GLU A 76 -0.84 15.10 -10.27
CA GLU A 76 -1.89 16.12 -10.22
C GLU A 76 -3.22 15.53 -10.70
N ALA A 77 -3.22 14.89 -11.88
CA ALA A 77 -4.42 14.33 -12.49
C ALA A 77 -5.04 13.19 -11.67
N SER A 78 -4.21 12.38 -10.99
CA SER A 78 -4.68 11.29 -10.11
C SER A 78 -5.02 11.76 -8.69
N GLY A 79 -4.83 13.05 -8.36
CA GLY A 79 -5.11 13.60 -7.04
C GLY A 79 -4.05 13.34 -5.96
N HIS A 80 -3.00 12.57 -6.24
CA HIS A 80 -1.99 12.21 -5.23
C HIS A 80 -1.28 13.43 -4.63
N LEU A 81 -1.09 14.51 -5.37
CA LEU A 81 -0.45 15.71 -4.82
C LEU A 81 -1.35 16.47 -3.84
N SER A 82 -2.67 16.36 -3.99
CA SER A 82 -3.64 17.11 -3.18
C SER A 82 -4.27 16.30 -2.05
N THR A 83 -4.45 14.98 -2.21
CA THR A 83 -5.25 14.18 -1.26
C THR A 83 -4.50 13.00 -0.65
N PHE A 84 -3.31 12.66 -1.16
CA PHE A 84 -2.52 11.55 -0.63
C PHE A 84 -1.67 12.01 0.56
N SER A 85 -2.36 12.35 1.66
CA SER A 85 -1.76 12.88 2.88
C SER A 85 -2.32 12.22 4.13
N ASP A 86 -1.50 12.16 5.17
CA ASP A 86 -1.89 11.75 6.51
C ASP A 86 -2.15 12.97 7.39
N PRO A 87 -3.26 13.00 8.15
CA PRO A 87 -3.53 14.03 9.14
C PRO A 87 -2.69 13.80 10.40
N LEU A 88 -1.62 14.58 10.57
CA LEU A 88 -0.69 14.43 11.67
C LEU A 88 -0.98 15.34 12.84
N ILE A 89 -0.86 14.78 14.03
CA ILE A 89 -0.97 15.47 15.31
C ILE A 89 0.17 15.06 16.24
N ASP A 90 0.80 16.02 16.92
CA ASP A 90 1.89 15.76 17.85
C ASP A 90 1.41 15.98 19.30
N CYS A 91 1.71 15.07 20.21
CA CYS A 91 1.55 15.32 21.65
C CYS A 91 2.58 16.38 22.09
N LYS A 92 2.13 17.50 22.66
CA LYS A 92 3.01 18.61 23.10
C LYS A 92 3.90 18.22 24.28
N GLU A 93 3.48 17.22 25.07
CA GLU A 93 4.21 16.78 26.27
C GLU A 93 5.35 15.81 25.91
N CYS A 94 5.02 14.66 25.31
CA CYS A 94 6.01 13.62 25.04
C CYS A 94 6.59 13.67 23.61
N LYS A 95 6.16 14.62 22.79
CA LYS A 95 6.60 14.85 21.39
C LYS A 95 6.35 13.66 20.45
N THR A 96 5.52 12.72 20.87
CA THR A 96 5.16 11.58 20.02
C THR A 96 4.14 12.01 18.99
N ARG A 97 4.34 11.55 17.75
CA ARG A 97 3.49 11.84 16.61
C ARG A 97 2.50 10.72 16.37
N TYR A 98 1.28 11.08 16.00
CA TYR A 98 0.19 10.16 15.67
C TYR A 98 -0.53 10.63 14.40
N ARG A 99 -1.23 9.70 13.75
CA ARG A 99 -2.29 10.04 12.82
C ARG A 99 -3.53 10.37 13.65
N ALA A 100 -4.16 11.50 13.35
CA ALA A 100 -5.31 11.97 14.12
C ALA A 100 -6.55 11.08 13.93
N ASP A 101 -6.76 10.54 12.71
CA ASP A 101 -7.80 9.57 12.40
C ASP A 101 -7.65 8.29 13.24
N ASN A 102 -6.46 7.66 13.21
CA ASN A 102 -6.18 6.46 14.00
C ASN A 102 -6.32 6.70 15.50
N LEU A 103 -5.88 7.86 16.00
CA LEU A 103 -6.02 8.21 17.42
C LEU A 103 -7.49 8.22 17.87
N ILE A 104 -8.40 8.68 17.00
CA ILE A 104 -9.84 8.67 17.25
C ILE A 104 -10.40 7.25 17.11
N ASN A 105 -10.00 6.53 16.07
CA ASN A 105 -10.47 5.16 15.82
C ASN A 105 -10.12 4.23 16.98
N ASP A 106 -8.87 4.29 17.46
CA ASP A 106 -8.41 3.50 18.60
C ASP A 106 -9.17 3.83 19.90
N TYR A 107 -9.45 5.13 20.10
CA TYR A 107 -10.21 5.58 21.29
C TYR A 107 -11.68 5.15 21.25
N THR A 108 -12.30 5.17 20.08
CA THR A 108 -13.73 4.85 19.89
C THR A 108 -13.99 3.38 19.58
N ASN A 109 -12.94 2.60 19.31
CA ASN A 109 -13.03 1.24 18.73
C ASN A 109 -13.95 1.19 17.49
N SER A 110 -13.85 2.20 16.63
CA SER A 110 -14.68 2.36 15.42
C SER A 110 -13.87 3.07 14.32
N ASN A 111 -14.43 3.21 13.12
CA ASN A 111 -13.83 3.95 12.02
C ASN A 111 -14.27 5.43 11.98
N LEU A 112 -14.67 5.99 13.11
CA LEU A 112 -15.19 7.37 13.19
C LEU A 112 -14.16 8.40 12.69
N GLY A 113 -12.89 8.22 13.05
CA GLY A 113 -11.82 9.13 12.66
C GLY A 113 -11.66 9.26 11.14
N ASP A 114 -11.93 8.19 10.37
CA ASP A 114 -11.80 8.21 8.92
C ASP A 114 -12.88 9.06 8.25
N SER A 115 -14.07 9.15 8.85
CA SER A 115 -15.22 9.90 8.31
C SER A 115 -15.20 11.39 8.62
N LEU A 116 -14.37 11.84 9.56
CA LEU A 116 -14.32 13.23 10.01
C LEU A 116 -13.36 14.08 9.14
N THR A 117 -13.70 15.36 8.96
CA THR A 117 -12.76 16.36 8.46
C THR A 117 -11.68 16.68 9.49
N ASN A 118 -10.62 17.37 9.09
CA ASN A 118 -9.55 17.72 10.03
C ASN A 118 -10.00 18.67 11.14
N GLU A 119 -10.91 19.60 10.83
CA GLU A 119 -11.51 20.50 11.80
C GLU A 119 -12.35 19.74 12.84
N GLU A 120 -13.14 18.78 12.37
CA GLU A 120 -13.94 17.92 13.23
C GLU A 120 -13.06 16.99 14.09
N ARG A 121 -11.97 16.43 13.52
CA ARG A 121 -10.99 15.64 14.29
C ARG A 121 -10.37 16.45 15.42
N VAL A 122 -9.93 17.69 15.12
CA VAL A 122 -9.36 18.58 16.15
C VAL A 122 -10.38 18.86 17.25
N SER A 123 -11.62 19.18 16.88
CA SER A 123 -12.72 19.44 17.83
C SER A 123 -13.00 18.20 18.68
N TYR A 124 -13.14 17.05 18.05
CA TYR A 124 -13.38 15.77 18.72
C TYR A 124 -12.30 15.43 19.75
N ILE A 125 -11.01 15.56 19.37
CA ILE A 125 -9.87 15.30 20.26
C ILE A 125 -9.86 16.23 21.47
N LYS A 126 -10.18 17.52 21.26
CA LYS A 126 -10.20 18.54 22.33
C LYS A 126 -11.40 18.35 23.28
N GLU A 127 -12.60 18.18 22.74
CA GLU A 127 -13.85 18.05 23.51
C GLU A 127 -13.87 16.78 24.36
N ASN A 128 -13.44 15.66 23.79
CA ASN A 128 -13.39 14.38 24.50
C ASN A 128 -12.09 14.19 25.29
N LYS A 129 -11.20 15.18 25.32
CA LYS A 129 -9.91 15.13 26.04
C LYS A 129 -9.16 13.83 25.82
N LEU A 130 -9.02 13.40 24.54
CA LEU A 130 -8.39 12.14 24.20
C LEU A 130 -7.00 12.05 24.85
N PRO A 131 -6.70 10.96 25.56
CA PRO A 131 -5.39 10.79 26.17
C PRO A 131 -4.34 10.39 25.12
N CYS A 132 -3.15 10.91 25.24
CA CYS A 132 -2.02 10.43 24.45
C CYS A 132 -1.70 8.98 24.85
N PRO A 133 -1.65 8.03 23.89
CA PRO A 133 -1.38 6.61 24.20
C PRO A 133 -0.06 6.38 24.94
N LYS A 134 0.93 7.28 24.75
CA LYS A 134 2.25 7.14 25.38
C LYS A 134 2.35 7.76 26.79
N CYS A 135 1.80 8.94 27.01
CA CYS A 135 2.00 9.68 28.26
C CYS A 135 0.71 10.00 29.03
N GLY A 136 -0.45 9.64 28.49
CA GLY A 136 -1.75 9.86 29.12
C GLY A 136 -2.25 11.32 29.15
N LYS A 137 -1.46 12.29 28.67
CA LYS A 137 -1.84 13.71 28.66
C LYS A 137 -2.68 14.06 27.44
N SER A 138 -3.65 14.95 27.59
CA SER A 138 -4.51 15.43 26.51
C SER A 138 -4.09 16.82 26.04
N ASN A 139 -2.89 16.93 25.49
CA ASN A 139 -2.34 18.21 25.00
C ASN A 139 -1.68 18.00 23.65
N PHE A 140 -2.41 18.28 22.57
CA PHE A 140 -1.96 18.06 21.21
C PHE A 140 -1.78 19.37 20.44
N THR A 141 -1.02 19.31 19.34
CA THR A 141 -0.92 20.38 18.34
C THR A 141 -2.20 20.44 17.50
N ASP A 142 -2.29 21.39 16.60
CA ASP A 142 -3.24 21.32 15.51
C ASP A 142 -2.79 20.28 14.48
N ILE A 143 -3.74 19.78 13.66
CA ILE A 143 -3.47 18.79 12.61
C ILE A 143 -2.70 19.46 11.47
N ARG A 144 -1.72 18.75 10.94
CA ARG A 144 -0.97 19.13 9.75
C ARG A 144 -1.05 18.01 8.72
N GLU A 145 -1.42 18.35 7.50
CA GLU A 145 -1.38 17.43 6.38
C GLU A 145 0.06 17.13 5.99
N PHE A 146 0.36 15.85 5.84
CA PHE A 146 1.66 15.38 5.39
C PHE A 146 1.50 14.51 4.16
N ASN A 147 1.92 15.03 3.01
CA ASN A 147 1.87 14.26 1.77
C ASN A 147 2.86 13.10 1.81
N LEU A 148 2.38 11.90 1.48
CA LEU A 148 3.14 10.65 1.54
C LEU A 148 4.05 10.41 0.32
N MET A 149 4.02 11.28 -0.69
CA MET A 149 4.90 11.13 -1.83
C MET A 149 6.32 11.58 -1.51
N PHE A 150 7.30 10.73 -1.87
CA PHE A 150 8.69 11.14 -1.87
C PHE A 150 8.94 12.11 -3.02
N LYS A 151 9.37 13.32 -2.68
CA LYS A 151 9.76 14.36 -3.63
C LYS A 151 11.27 14.33 -3.85
N THR A 152 11.70 14.48 -5.09
CA THR A 152 13.09 14.68 -5.48
C THR A 152 13.16 15.70 -6.64
N PHE A 153 14.34 15.96 -7.17
CA PHE A 153 14.55 16.95 -8.22
C PHE A 153 15.31 16.35 -9.39
N GLN A 154 14.96 16.77 -10.59
CA GLN A 154 15.64 16.39 -11.81
C GLN A 154 16.50 17.56 -12.30
N GLY A 155 17.77 17.30 -12.61
CA GLY A 155 18.73 18.33 -13.04
C GLY A 155 19.53 18.91 -11.89
N VAL A 156 20.12 20.10 -12.10
CA VAL A 156 21.09 20.72 -11.17
C VAL A 156 20.47 21.71 -10.19
N THR A 157 19.22 22.09 -10.38
CA THR A 157 18.52 23.07 -9.53
C THR A 157 17.39 22.40 -8.75
N GLU A 158 17.26 22.74 -7.47
CA GLU A 158 16.19 22.26 -6.60
C GLU A 158 15.08 23.32 -6.53
N ASP A 159 14.31 23.46 -7.60
CA ASP A 159 13.18 24.37 -7.71
C ASP A 159 11.86 23.63 -7.98
N SER A 160 10.76 24.36 -7.97
CA SER A 160 9.44 23.77 -8.22
C SER A 160 9.27 23.19 -9.62
N LYS A 161 10.04 23.66 -10.59
CA LYS A 161 9.94 23.23 -12.00
C LYS A 161 10.73 21.93 -12.24
N SER A 162 11.74 21.68 -11.43
CA SER A 162 12.59 20.48 -11.49
C SER A 162 12.07 19.35 -10.56
N ALA A 163 11.01 19.61 -9.78
CA ALA A 163 10.46 18.66 -8.85
C ALA A 163 9.83 17.45 -9.55
N VAL A 164 10.23 16.26 -9.14
CA VAL A 164 9.64 14.98 -9.55
C VAL A 164 9.35 14.14 -8.31
N TYR A 165 8.56 13.11 -8.48
CA TYR A 165 8.10 12.28 -7.36
C TYR A 165 8.39 10.80 -7.65
N LEU A 166 8.75 10.05 -6.60
CA LEU A 166 8.77 8.60 -6.67
C LEU A 166 7.31 8.11 -6.63
N ARG A 167 6.96 7.18 -7.52
CA ARG A 167 5.58 6.68 -7.60
C ARG A 167 5.15 6.02 -6.29
N PRO A 168 3.97 6.37 -5.72
CA PRO A 168 3.44 5.75 -4.51
C PRO A 168 2.70 4.43 -4.79
N GLU A 169 2.38 4.17 -6.07
CA GLU A 169 1.74 2.95 -6.56
C GLU A 169 2.01 2.74 -8.06
N THR A 170 1.75 1.55 -8.55
CA THR A 170 2.03 1.16 -9.92
C THR A 170 0.87 1.41 -10.90
N ALA A 171 -0.35 1.67 -10.39
CA ALA A 171 -1.57 1.85 -11.21
C ALA A 171 -1.45 2.95 -12.26
N GLN A 172 -0.95 4.14 -11.89
CA GLN A 172 -0.85 5.28 -12.83
C GLN A 172 0.06 5.00 -14.01
N GLY A 173 1.11 4.19 -13.81
CA GLY A 173 1.96 3.73 -14.90
C GLY A 173 1.20 2.91 -15.94
N ILE A 174 0.22 2.13 -15.49
CA ILE A 174 -0.67 1.36 -16.37
C ILE A 174 -1.63 2.32 -17.11
N PHE A 175 -2.29 3.23 -16.39
CA PHE A 175 -3.26 4.14 -17.00
C PHE A 175 -2.64 5.07 -18.04
N VAL A 176 -1.48 5.68 -17.77
CA VAL A 176 -0.82 6.58 -18.73
C VAL A 176 -0.31 5.84 -19.97
N ASN A 177 -0.08 4.53 -19.88
CA ASN A 177 0.35 3.69 -20.99
C ASN A 177 -0.78 2.93 -21.67
N PHE A 178 -2.04 3.06 -21.21
CA PHE A 178 -3.17 2.31 -21.76
C PHE A 178 -3.23 2.39 -23.30
N MET A 179 -3.22 3.59 -23.86
CA MET A 179 -3.31 3.78 -25.32
C MET A 179 -2.08 3.25 -26.05
N ASN A 180 -0.90 3.34 -25.46
CA ASN A 180 0.34 2.81 -26.05
C ASN A 180 0.25 1.28 -26.17
N VAL A 181 -0.14 0.62 -25.08
CA VAL A 181 -0.30 -0.85 -25.00
C VAL A 181 -1.41 -1.31 -25.93
N GLN A 182 -2.59 -0.67 -25.86
CA GLN A 182 -3.73 -1.01 -26.71
C GLN A 182 -3.36 -0.97 -28.21
N ARG A 183 -2.70 0.09 -28.66
CA ARG A 183 -2.31 0.27 -30.06
C ARG A 183 -1.23 -0.69 -30.51
N SER A 184 -0.15 -0.81 -29.73
CA SER A 184 0.99 -1.67 -30.08
C SER A 184 0.62 -3.15 -30.13
N MET A 185 -0.22 -3.60 -29.20
CA MET A 185 -0.70 -4.98 -29.13
C MET A 185 -2.03 -5.22 -29.87
N ARG A 186 -2.63 -4.17 -30.46
CA ARG A 186 -3.92 -4.22 -31.17
C ARG A 186 -5.06 -4.81 -30.33
N LEU A 187 -5.06 -4.49 -29.02
CA LEU A 187 -6.04 -5.05 -28.08
C LEU A 187 -7.41 -4.40 -28.20
N LYS A 188 -8.42 -5.19 -27.87
CA LYS A 188 -9.80 -4.75 -27.70
C LYS A 188 -10.30 -5.18 -26.33
N VAL A 189 -11.08 -4.33 -25.67
CA VAL A 189 -11.70 -4.71 -24.37
C VAL A 189 -12.56 -5.96 -24.53
N PRO A 190 -12.52 -6.91 -23.58
CA PRO A 190 -11.80 -6.84 -22.32
C PRO A 190 -10.32 -7.22 -22.43
N PHE A 191 -9.44 -6.50 -21.73
CA PHE A 191 -8.04 -6.88 -21.55
C PHE A 191 -7.45 -6.27 -20.28
N GLY A 192 -6.39 -6.90 -19.78
CA GLY A 192 -5.67 -6.43 -18.61
C GLY A 192 -4.22 -6.02 -18.92
N ILE A 193 -3.71 -5.09 -18.14
CA ILE A 193 -2.29 -4.71 -18.14
C ILE A 193 -1.77 -4.92 -16.72
N GLY A 194 -0.77 -5.79 -16.57
CA GLY A 194 -0.16 -6.08 -15.29
C GLY A 194 1.28 -5.67 -15.21
N GLN A 195 1.71 -5.28 -14.02
CA GLN A 195 3.09 -4.94 -13.77
C GLN A 195 3.52 -5.36 -12.37
N VAL A 196 4.81 -5.65 -12.22
CA VAL A 196 5.46 -5.83 -10.94
C VAL A 196 6.52 -4.75 -10.80
N GLY A 197 6.44 -3.96 -9.75
CA GLY A 197 7.40 -2.85 -9.61
C GLY A 197 7.45 -2.25 -8.21
N LYS A 198 8.52 -1.51 -7.95
CA LYS A 198 8.70 -0.78 -6.70
C LYS A 198 7.79 0.43 -6.62
N SER A 199 7.30 0.67 -5.40
CA SER A 199 6.53 1.85 -5.02
C SER A 199 7.08 2.41 -3.70
N PHE A 200 6.81 3.70 -3.44
CA PHE A 200 7.43 4.45 -2.37
C PHE A 200 6.39 5.31 -1.65
N ARG A 201 6.26 5.12 -0.35
CA ARG A 201 5.39 5.96 0.48
C ARG A 201 6.17 6.47 1.68
N ASN A 202 6.26 7.74 1.89
CA ASN A 202 6.94 8.35 3.02
C ASN A 202 6.14 8.17 4.31
N GLU A 203 5.93 6.91 4.68
CA GLU A 203 5.17 6.49 5.86
C GLU A 203 5.74 7.14 7.13
N ILE A 204 4.85 7.69 7.95
CA ILE A 204 5.22 8.41 9.17
C ILE A 204 5.35 7.47 10.35
N THR A 205 4.48 6.47 10.40
CA THR A 205 4.51 5.40 11.40
C THR A 205 4.77 4.07 10.71
N PRO A 206 5.93 3.89 10.06
CA PRO A 206 6.27 2.60 9.50
C PRO A 206 6.44 1.59 10.64
N GLY A 207 6.16 0.33 10.39
CA GLY A 207 6.23 -0.67 11.45
C GLY A 207 5.89 -2.07 11.00
N ASN A 208 5.76 -2.95 11.99
CA ASN A 208 5.40 -4.33 11.78
C ASN A 208 6.31 -5.03 10.76
N PHE A 209 7.63 -4.95 10.98
CA PHE A 209 8.63 -5.62 10.16
C PHE A 209 8.54 -5.13 8.69
N ILE A 210 8.35 -6.04 7.72
CA ILE A 210 8.23 -5.73 6.29
C ILE A 210 6.80 -5.36 5.85
N PHE A 211 5.83 -5.40 6.76
CA PHE A 211 4.42 -5.20 6.39
C PHE A 211 4.05 -3.73 6.14
N ARG A 212 4.79 -2.79 6.75
CA ARG A 212 4.59 -1.37 6.52
C ARG A 212 5.92 -0.65 6.42
N VAL A 213 6.43 -0.56 5.21
CA VAL A 213 7.75 -0.01 4.86
C VAL A 213 7.62 1.15 3.87
N ARG A 214 8.66 1.96 3.74
CA ARG A 214 8.68 3.11 2.83
C ARG A 214 8.96 2.76 1.38
N GLU A 215 9.66 1.65 1.15
CA GLU A 215 9.98 1.11 -0.17
C GLU A 215 9.46 -0.33 -0.23
N PHE A 216 8.55 -0.62 -1.16
CA PHE A 216 7.92 -1.93 -1.29
C PHE A 216 7.72 -2.27 -2.77
N GLU A 217 7.27 -3.48 -3.05
CA GLU A 217 6.87 -3.89 -4.40
C GLU A 217 5.38 -4.20 -4.43
N GLN A 218 4.75 -3.86 -5.55
CA GLN A 218 3.39 -4.25 -5.88
C GLN A 218 3.40 -5.17 -7.10
N MET A 219 2.47 -6.11 -7.10
CA MET A 219 2.06 -6.91 -8.26
C MET A 219 0.64 -6.48 -8.56
N GLU A 220 0.44 -5.72 -9.62
CA GLU A 220 -0.81 -5.02 -9.94
C GLU A 220 -1.29 -5.38 -11.33
N LEU A 221 -2.59 -5.61 -11.48
CA LEU A 221 -3.28 -5.88 -12.73
C LEU A 221 -4.50 -4.98 -12.83
N GLU A 222 -4.50 -4.09 -13.81
CA GLU A 222 -5.66 -3.28 -14.17
C GLU A 222 -6.38 -3.93 -15.34
N PHE A 223 -7.64 -4.33 -15.13
CA PHE A 223 -8.43 -5.02 -16.13
C PHE A 223 -9.55 -4.13 -16.68
N PHE A 224 -9.49 -3.85 -17.97
CA PHE A 224 -10.39 -2.95 -18.68
C PHE A 224 -11.49 -3.74 -19.36
N CYS A 225 -12.73 -3.53 -18.97
CA CYS A 225 -13.89 -4.22 -19.51
C CYS A 225 -14.97 -3.26 -20.02
N LYS A 226 -16.00 -3.80 -20.65
CA LYS A 226 -17.15 -2.99 -21.07
C LYS A 226 -18.00 -2.61 -19.85
N PRO A 227 -18.52 -1.38 -19.79
CA PRO A 227 -19.48 -1.00 -18.76
C PRO A 227 -20.64 -2.00 -18.64
N GLY A 228 -21.02 -2.34 -17.41
CA GLY A 228 -22.06 -3.32 -17.11
C GLY A 228 -21.60 -4.78 -17.05
N THR A 229 -20.31 -5.06 -17.31
CA THR A 229 -19.71 -6.40 -17.15
C THR A 229 -18.70 -6.49 -16.01
N GLU A 230 -18.50 -5.40 -15.28
CA GLU A 230 -17.49 -5.27 -14.24
C GLU A 230 -17.67 -6.26 -13.08
N LEU A 231 -18.92 -6.53 -12.67
CA LEU A 231 -19.18 -7.45 -11.56
C LEU A 231 -18.93 -8.92 -11.93
N ASP A 232 -19.10 -9.29 -13.19
CA ASP A 232 -18.77 -10.64 -13.68
C ASP A 232 -17.25 -10.84 -13.66
N TRP A 233 -16.50 -9.83 -14.12
CA TRP A 233 -15.04 -9.84 -14.08
C TRP A 233 -14.51 -9.76 -12.66
N PHE A 234 -15.13 -8.98 -11.78
CA PHE A 234 -14.81 -8.93 -10.36
C PHE A 234 -14.89 -10.32 -9.72
N LYS A 235 -16.00 -11.05 -9.94
CA LYS A 235 -16.17 -12.42 -9.45
C LYS A 235 -15.09 -13.35 -10.00
N TYR A 236 -14.81 -13.28 -11.30
CA TYR A 236 -13.77 -14.09 -11.93
C TYR A 236 -12.40 -13.85 -11.28
N TYR A 237 -11.99 -12.60 -11.12
CA TYR A 237 -10.69 -12.27 -10.53
C TYR A 237 -10.64 -12.55 -9.02
N LYS A 238 -11.74 -12.39 -8.29
CA LYS A 238 -11.85 -12.79 -6.88
C LYS A 238 -11.52 -14.27 -6.70
N ASP A 239 -12.13 -15.13 -7.51
CA ASP A 239 -11.89 -16.57 -7.48
C ASP A 239 -10.46 -16.90 -7.96
N LYS A 240 -9.97 -16.22 -8.99
CA LYS A 240 -8.61 -16.41 -9.53
C LYS A 240 -7.54 -16.04 -8.49
N CYS A 241 -7.72 -14.95 -7.75
CA CYS A 241 -6.83 -14.53 -6.67
C CYS A 241 -6.82 -15.55 -5.52
N LYS A 242 -8.00 -15.99 -5.07
CA LYS A 242 -8.10 -17.04 -4.04
C LYS A 242 -7.34 -18.30 -4.47
N ASN A 243 -7.63 -18.80 -5.67
CA ASN A 243 -7.00 -20.01 -6.19
C ASN A 243 -5.49 -19.86 -6.38
N PHE A 244 -5.01 -18.68 -6.73
CA PHE A 244 -3.59 -18.39 -6.80
C PHE A 244 -2.93 -18.54 -5.43
N LEU A 245 -3.48 -17.97 -4.37
CA LEU A 245 -2.95 -18.10 -3.01
C LEU A 245 -2.96 -19.55 -2.52
N LEU A 246 -4.01 -20.31 -2.80
CA LEU A 246 -4.06 -21.75 -2.51
C LEU A 246 -2.96 -22.51 -3.26
N SER A 247 -2.69 -22.16 -4.52
CA SER A 247 -1.64 -22.79 -5.32
C SER A 247 -0.22 -22.51 -4.80
N LEU A 248 -0.03 -21.46 -4.01
CA LEU A 248 1.23 -21.15 -3.31
C LEU A 248 1.41 -21.96 -2.01
N GLY A 249 0.44 -22.80 -1.65
CA GLY A 249 0.48 -23.64 -0.45
C GLY A 249 -0.15 -22.99 0.79
N ILE A 250 -0.81 -21.83 0.64
CA ILE A 250 -1.60 -21.26 1.74
C ILE A 250 -2.84 -22.14 1.93
N LYS A 251 -3.07 -22.62 3.14
CA LYS A 251 -4.24 -23.46 3.43
C LYS A 251 -5.52 -22.63 3.38
N GLU A 252 -6.61 -23.25 2.89
CA GLU A 252 -7.91 -22.57 2.78
C GLU A 252 -8.44 -22.08 4.13
N GLU A 253 -8.22 -22.84 5.20
CA GLU A 253 -8.57 -22.46 6.57
C GLU A 253 -7.87 -21.18 7.05
N ASN A 254 -6.76 -20.79 6.41
CA ASN A 254 -5.98 -19.59 6.69
C ASN A 254 -6.29 -18.44 5.72
N LEU A 255 -7.25 -18.60 4.82
CA LEU A 255 -7.68 -17.55 3.89
C LEU A 255 -9.09 -17.09 4.21
N ARG A 256 -9.27 -15.78 4.30
CA ARG A 256 -10.56 -15.14 4.47
C ARG A 256 -10.79 -14.15 3.32
N LEU A 257 -11.91 -14.28 2.63
CA LEU A 257 -12.41 -13.25 1.72
C LEU A 257 -13.33 -12.32 2.52
N ARG A 258 -13.04 -11.03 2.50
CA ARG A 258 -13.83 -9.99 3.14
C ARG A 258 -14.35 -9.05 2.07
N ASP A 259 -15.64 -9.14 1.79
CA ASP A 259 -16.30 -8.16 0.95
C ASP A 259 -16.54 -6.88 1.76
N HIS A 260 -16.30 -5.73 1.16
CA HIS A 260 -16.54 -4.45 1.80
C HIS A 260 -18.02 -4.11 1.85
N ASP A 261 -18.46 -3.54 2.95
CA ASP A 261 -19.79 -2.95 3.05
C ASP A 261 -19.87 -1.68 2.19
N LYS A 262 -21.11 -1.27 1.84
CA LYS A 262 -21.33 -0.13 0.94
C LYS A 262 -20.71 1.18 1.44
N GLU A 263 -20.68 1.36 2.75
CA GLU A 263 -20.13 2.52 3.44
C GLU A 263 -18.58 2.56 3.40
N GLU A 264 -17.95 1.42 3.17
CA GLU A 264 -16.48 1.31 3.05
C GLU A 264 -15.99 1.47 1.61
N LEU A 265 -16.90 1.41 0.64
CA LEU A 265 -16.50 1.51 -0.77
C LEU A 265 -16.05 2.92 -1.11
N SER A 266 -14.95 3.00 -1.88
CA SER A 266 -14.56 4.26 -2.51
C SER A 266 -15.67 4.73 -3.45
N PHE A 267 -15.81 6.05 -3.62
CA PHE A 267 -16.88 6.68 -4.42
C PHE A 267 -16.95 6.19 -5.89
N TYR A 268 -15.87 5.63 -6.39
CA TYR A 268 -15.75 5.08 -7.75
C TYR A 268 -15.90 3.55 -7.81
N SER A 269 -16.07 2.87 -6.67
CA SER A 269 -16.08 1.40 -6.58
C SER A 269 -17.50 0.86 -6.44
N ASN A 270 -17.83 -0.16 -7.23
CA ASN A 270 -19.08 -0.91 -7.11
C ASN A 270 -18.95 -2.15 -6.22
N ALA A 271 -17.75 -2.66 -6.04
CA ALA A 271 -17.44 -3.81 -5.18
C ALA A 271 -15.96 -3.86 -4.85
N THR A 272 -15.63 -4.26 -3.65
CA THR A 272 -14.25 -4.49 -3.18
C THR A 272 -14.21 -5.74 -2.33
N THR A 273 -13.16 -6.55 -2.49
CA THR A 273 -12.90 -7.72 -1.64
C THR A 273 -11.44 -7.73 -1.23
N ASP A 274 -11.19 -7.86 0.06
CA ASP A 274 -9.88 -8.18 0.58
C ASP A 274 -9.70 -9.70 0.68
N THR A 275 -8.55 -10.19 0.24
CA THR A 275 -8.14 -11.57 0.50
C THR A 275 -7.12 -11.54 1.63
N LEU A 276 -7.58 -11.89 2.83
CA LEU A 276 -6.80 -11.80 4.05
C LEU A 276 -6.30 -13.20 4.45
N GLY A 277 -5.03 -13.30 4.86
CA GLY A 277 -4.54 -14.43 5.62
C GLY A 277 -5.03 -14.33 7.08
N ASN A 278 -5.25 -15.47 7.75
CA ASN A 278 -5.35 -15.45 9.20
C ASN A 278 -4.05 -14.90 9.76
N SER A 279 -4.12 -13.70 10.31
CA SER A 279 -2.96 -13.05 10.91
C SER A 279 -2.52 -13.84 12.13
N ILE A 280 -1.20 -13.93 12.31
CA ILE A 280 -0.64 -14.15 13.63
C ILE A 280 -1.26 -13.06 14.51
N SER A 281 -1.95 -13.42 15.58
CA SER A 281 -2.54 -12.46 16.50
C SER A 281 -1.45 -11.49 16.99
N TYR A 282 -1.72 -10.21 16.84
CA TYR A 282 -0.80 -9.15 17.28
C TYR A 282 -0.89 -8.96 18.77
#